data_d8125eacfe20095207c68e926381c63e
#
_entry.id   d8125eacfe20095207c68e926381c63e
#
_cell.length_a   1.000
_cell.length_b   1.000
_cell.length_c   1.000
_cell.angle_alpha   90.00
_cell.angle_beta   90.00
_cell.angle_gamma   90.00
#
_symmetry.space_group_name_H-M   'P 1'
#
loop_
_entity.id
_entity.type
_entity.pdbx_description
1 polymer ?
#
loop_
_entity_poly.entity_id
_entity_poly.type
_entity_poly.pdbx_seq_one_letter_code
_entity_poly.pdbx_strand_id
1 'polypeptide(L)'
;ADAGVCSRRRADELIAAVSRVTPAFGRGEVIDVNGSPVELLLVKNPMGFRLSLASFDPANADTMIAINDEYADGRDMSWLWDVDFTSLRGTGVKAVSGVRAWDMALRLEYDQVPVESVSTDLEESVVNFVNANSGTPKHIYCTYTAMLKTRAALAKIADVADAGVGK
;
A
#
# COMPACT_ATOMS: atom_id res chain seq x y z
N ALA A 1 -24.60 -8.99 -39.32
CA ALA A 1 -23.65 -7.93 -38.94
C ALA A 1 -23.82 -7.42 -37.49
N ASP A 2 -24.84 -7.90 -36.74
CA ASP A 2 -25.23 -7.30 -35.45
C ASP A 2 -24.64 -7.99 -34.17
N ALA A 3 -24.14 -9.19 -34.26
CA ALA A 3 -23.63 -9.92 -33.10
C ALA A 3 -22.36 -9.29 -32.47
N GLY A 4 -21.50 -8.67 -33.28
CA GLY A 4 -20.25 -8.07 -32.81
C GLY A 4 -20.45 -6.73 -32.08
N VAL A 5 -21.46 -5.96 -32.46
CA VAL A 5 -21.77 -4.65 -31.83
C VAL A 5 -22.44 -4.85 -30.47
N CYS A 6 -23.31 -5.84 -30.35
CA CYS A 6 -23.95 -6.19 -29.08
C CYS A 6 -22.95 -6.72 -28.05
N SER A 7 -21.94 -7.50 -28.48
CA SER A 7 -20.89 -8.02 -27.61
C SER A 7 -19.96 -6.90 -27.09
N ARG A 8 -19.60 -5.93 -27.93
CA ARG A 8 -18.77 -4.77 -27.51
C ARG A 8 -19.49 -3.86 -26.52
N ARG A 9 -20.74 -3.49 -26.76
CA ARG A 9 -21.52 -2.70 -25.81
C ARG A 9 -21.63 -3.35 -24.45
N ARG A 10 -21.82 -4.67 -24.40
CA ARG A 10 -21.88 -5.43 -23.16
C ARG A 10 -20.54 -5.47 -22.44
N ALA A 11 -19.43 -5.53 -23.16
CA ALA A 11 -18.09 -5.44 -22.58
C ALA A 11 -17.81 -4.04 -22.02
N ASP A 12 -18.17 -2.98 -22.74
CA ASP A 12 -18.01 -1.60 -22.30
C ASP A 12 -18.86 -1.30 -21.05
N GLU A 13 -20.09 -1.82 -21.00
CA GLU A 13 -20.97 -1.71 -19.84
C GLU A 13 -20.43 -2.45 -18.62
N LEU A 14 -19.83 -3.63 -18.80
CA LEU A 14 -19.17 -4.39 -17.75
C LEU A 14 -17.92 -3.70 -17.25
N ILE A 15 -17.09 -3.17 -18.15
CA ILE A 15 -15.88 -2.41 -17.78
C ILE A 15 -16.29 -1.15 -17.00
N ALA A 16 -17.32 -0.42 -17.48
CA ALA A 16 -17.84 0.75 -16.78
C ALA A 16 -18.50 0.41 -15.43
N ALA A 17 -19.07 -0.78 -15.27
CA ALA A 17 -19.60 -1.25 -14.00
C ALA A 17 -18.49 -1.60 -13.02
N VAL A 18 -17.45 -2.31 -13.48
CA VAL A 18 -16.27 -2.67 -12.67
C VAL A 18 -15.49 -1.42 -12.24
N SER A 19 -15.33 -0.43 -13.13
CA SER A 19 -14.62 0.82 -12.80
C SER A 19 -15.37 1.71 -11.80
N ARG A 20 -16.67 1.47 -11.55
CA ARG A 20 -17.45 2.14 -10.49
C ARG A 20 -17.42 1.42 -9.15
N VAL A 21 -16.82 0.23 -9.10
CA VAL A 21 -16.69 -0.51 -7.84
C VAL A 21 -15.61 0.19 -7.02
N THR A 22 -16.02 0.77 -5.89
CA THR A 22 -15.06 1.26 -4.90
C THR A 22 -14.29 0.06 -4.37
N PRO A 23 -12.95 0.07 -4.43
CA PRO A 23 -12.16 -1.03 -3.90
C PRO A 23 -12.55 -1.32 -2.45
N ALA A 24 -12.71 -2.59 -2.12
CA ALA A 24 -12.99 -3.00 -0.76
C ALA A 24 -11.79 -2.64 0.11
N PHE A 25 -12.08 -2.20 1.33
CA PHE A 25 -11.19 -1.94 2.44
C PHE A 25 -9.74 -2.46 2.25
N GLY A 26 -8.78 -1.54 2.17
CA GLY A 26 -7.34 -1.86 2.10
C GLY A 26 -6.85 -2.50 0.80
N ARG A 27 -7.67 -2.54 -0.25
CA ARG A 27 -7.28 -3.08 -1.56
C ARG A 27 -7.27 -1.99 -2.62
N GLY A 28 -6.29 -1.09 -2.54
CA GLY A 28 -6.22 0.08 -3.39
C GLY A 28 -7.18 1.20 -2.93
N GLU A 29 -7.39 1.33 -1.62
CA GLU A 29 -8.08 2.45 -1.03
C GLU A 29 -7.23 3.70 -1.16
N VAL A 30 -7.78 4.76 -1.74
CA VAL A 30 -7.10 6.06 -1.87
C VAL A 30 -7.73 7.05 -0.90
N ILE A 31 -6.90 7.61 -0.04
CA ILE A 31 -7.27 8.62 0.96
C ILE A 31 -6.57 9.92 0.58
N ASP A 32 -7.30 11.02 0.42
CA ASP A 32 -6.67 12.32 0.24
C ASP A 32 -6.22 12.88 1.59
N VAL A 33 -4.92 13.17 1.69
CA VAL A 33 -4.34 13.81 2.87
C VAL A 33 -3.70 15.12 2.45
N ASN A 34 -4.36 16.23 2.74
CA ASN A 34 -3.86 17.59 2.42
C ASN A 34 -3.50 17.76 0.92
N GLY A 35 -4.29 17.18 0.01
CA GLY A 35 -4.06 17.23 -1.43
C GLY A 35 -3.05 16.22 -1.96
N SER A 36 -2.58 15.29 -1.13
CA SER A 36 -1.73 14.17 -1.53
C SER A 36 -2.57 12.88 -1.53
N PRO A 37 -2.74 12.20 -2.66
CA PRO A 37 -3.42 10.90 -2.67
C PRO A 37 -2.52 9.84 -2.01
N VAL A 38 -3.05 9.21 -0.97
CA VAL A 38 -2.39 8.13 -0.22
C VAL A 38 -3.10 6.83 -0.54
N GLU A 39 -2.41 5.90 -1.18
CA GLU A 39 -2.95 4.59 -1.54
C GLU A 39 -2.47 3.52 -0.57
N LEU A 40 -3.41 2.80 0.05
CA LEU A 40 -3.13 1.70 0.95
C LEU A 40 -3.17 0.38 0.20
N LEU A 41 -2.05 -0.35 0.23
CA LEU A 41 -1.81 -1.57 -0.52
C LEU A 41 -1.57 -2.74 0.44
N LEU A 42 -2.61 -3.56 0.63
CA LEU A 42 -2.51 -4.74 1.48
C LEU A 42 -1.62 -5.80 0.85
N VAL A 43 -0.57 -6.21 1.58
CA VAL A 43 0.34 -7.29 1.22
C VAL A 43 0.26 -8.41 2.25
N LYS A 44 0.14 -9.65 1.79
CA LYS A 44 -0.10 -10.80 2.66
C LYS A 44 0.79 -12.02 2.36
N ASN A 45 1.40 -12.03 1.21
CA ASN A 45 2.25 -13.13 0.73
C ASN A 45 3.17 -12.62 -0.39
N PRO A 46 4.20 -13.39 -0.79
CA PRO A 46 5.17 -12.97 -1.79
C PRO A 46 4.56 -12.60 -3.14
N MET A 47 3.61 -13.41 -3.62
CA MET A 47 2.99 -13.19 -4.92
C MET A 47 2.17 -11.89 -4.94
N GLY A 48 1.38 -11.66 -3.90
CA GLY A 48 0.58 -10.44 -3.78
C GLY A 48 1.46 -9.19 -3.69
N PHE A 49 2.57 -9.26 -2.95
CA PHE A 49 3.50 -8.13 -2.86
C PHE A 49 4.20 -7.84 -4.19
N ARG A 50 4.72 -8.88 -4.87
CA ARG A 50 5.33 -8.72 -6.21
C ARG A 50 4.34 -8.11 -7.21
N LEU A 51 3.09 -8.57 -7.20
CA LEU A 51 2.05 -8.05 -8.08
C LEU A 51 1.75 -6.58 -7.77
N SER A 52 1.67 -6.21 -6.50
CA SER A 52 1.46 -4.82 -6.09
C SER A 52 2.63 -3.94 -6.53
N LEU A 53 3.89 -4.36 -6.32
CA LEU A 53 5.07 -3.62 -6.79
C LEU A 53 5.09 -3.45 -8.31
N ALA A 54 4.63 -4.46 -9.06
CA ALA A 54 4.56 -4.38 -10.53
C ALA A 54 3.40 -3.51 -11.04
N SER A 55 2.36 -3.30 -10.22
CA SER A 55 1.16 -2.55 -10.62
C SER A 55 1.28 -1.04 -10.38
N PHE A 56 2.21 -0.62 -9.54
CA PHE A 56 2.40 0.77 -9.14
C PHE A 56 3.83 1.22 -9.47
N ASP A 57 3.95 2.25 -10.31
CA ASP A 57 5.25 2.79 -10.70
C ASP A 57 5.86 3.59 -9.53
N PRO A 58 6.97 3.14 -8.94
CA PRO A 58 7.60 3.83 -7.82
C PRO A 58 8.19 5.20 -8.19
N ALA A 59 8.41 5.48 -9.47
CA ALA A 59 8.97 6.77 -9.92
C ALA A 59 7.99 7.94 -9.73
N ASN A 60 6.69 7.66 -9.60
CA ASN A 60 5.65 8.68 -9.55
C ASN A 60 5.05 8.88 -8.15
N ALA A 61 5.58 8.21 -7.13
CA ALA A 61 5.06 8.28 -5.77
C ALA A 61 6.14 8.06 -4.71
N ASP A 62 5.95 8.64 -3.54
CA ASP A 62 6.73 8.26 -2.37
C ASP A 62 6.26 6.89 -1.86
N THR A 63 7.19 6.04 -1.45
CA THR A 63 6.90 4.69 -0.97
C THR A 63 7.17 4.53 0.52
N MET A 64 6.22 3.94 1.23
CA MET A 64 6.37 3.47 2.61
C MET A 64 6.02 1.97 2.68
N ILE A 65 6.72 1.23 3.56
CA ILE A 65 6.43 -0.18 3.84
C ILE A 65 6.22 -0.36 5.35
N ALA A 66 5.08 -0.90 5.73
CA ALA A 66 4.70 -1.11 7.14
C ALA A 66 4.36 -2.59 7.40
N ILE A 67 5.21 -3.25 8.19
CA ILE A 67 5.11 -4.70 8.44
C ILE A 67 4.88 -4.98 9.91
N ASN A 68 3.76 -5.64 10.21
CA ASN A 68 3.47 -6.25 11.50
C ASN A 68 3.44 -7.77 11.35
N ASP A 69 3.57 -8.47 12.48
CA ASP A 69 3.47 -9.93 12.62
C ASP A 69 2.47 -10.34 13.70
N GLU A 70 1.39 -9.59 13.83
CA GLU A 70 0.28 -9.92 14.72
C GLU A 70 -0.39 -11.23 14.25
N TYR A 71 -1.21 -11.85 15.12
CA TYR A 71 -1.85 -13.12 14.78
C TYR A 71 -2.61 -13.10 13.45
N ALA A 72 -3.30 -12.00 13.14
CA ALA A 72 -4.06 -11.84 11.91
C ALA A 72 -3.20 -11.63 10.64
N ASP A 73 -1.93 -11.21 10.81
CA ASP A 73 -0.97 -11.07 9.70
C ASP A 73 -0.32 -12.41 9.34
N GLY A 74 -0.30 -13.36 10.30
CA GLY A 74 0.56 -14.51 10.33
C GLY A 74 1.87 -14.17 11.03
N ARG A 75 2.32 -15.08 11.93
CA ARG A 75 3.51 -14.84 12.76
C ARG A 75 4.82 -15.04 12.01
N ASP A 76 4.79 -15.79 10.91
CA ASP A 76 5.95 -16.06 10.08
C ASP A 76 6.04 -15.02 8.96
N MET A 77 7.05 -14.16 9.05
CA MET A 77 7.36 -13.13 8.06
C MET A 77 8.54 -13.52 7.15
N SER A 78 8.99 -14.78 7.21
CA SER A 78 10.10 -15.26 6.35
C SER A 78 9.78 -15.13 4.85
N TRP A 79 8.51 -15.12 4.48
CA TRP A 79 8.06 -14.92 3.12
C TRP A 79 8.48 -13.57 2.50
N LEU A 80 8.87 -12.58 3.31
CA LEU A 80 9.44 -11.31 2.81
C LEU A 80 10.73 -11.55 2.02
N TRP A 81 11.48 -12.62 2.32
CA TRP A 81 12.70 -12.98 1.61
C TRP A 81 12.45 -13.55 0.21
N ASP A 82 11.22 -13.97 -0.07
CA ASP A 82 10.78 -14.44 -1.39
C ASP A 82 10.30 -13.30 -2.32
N VAL A 83 10.28 -12.04 -1.84
CA VAL A 83 9.88 -10.87 -2.62
C VAL A 83 11.11 -10.19 -3.21
N ASP A 84 11.06 -9.84 -4.49
CA ASP A 84 12.06 -9.03 -5.18
C ASP A 84 11.68 -7.54 -5.07
N PHE A 85 12.53 -6.75 -4.42
CA PHE A 85 12.35 -5.30 -4.24
C PHE A 85 13.24 -4.46 -5.14
N THR A 86 13.94 -5.06 -6.10
CA THR A 86 14.91 -4.36 -6.96
C THR A 86 14.31 -3.22 -7.78
N SER A 87 13.01 -3.26 -8.04
CA SER A 87 12.28 -2.15 -8.71
C SER A 87 12.30 -0.84 -7.91
N LEU A 88 12.54 -0.91 -6.59
CA LEU A 88 12.62 0.26 -5.71
C LEU A 88 14.04 0.85 -5.59
N ARG A 89 15.06 0.26 -6.23
CA ARG A 89 16.45 0.75 -6.12
C ARG A 89 16.62 2.20 -6.55
N GLY A 90 15.95 2.60 -7.61
CA GLY A 90 16.09 3.93 -8.20
C GLY A 90 15.43 5.04 -7.39
N THR A 91 14.33 4.73 -6.70
CA THR A 91 13.53 5.70 -5.94
C THR A 91 13.75 5.60 -4.43
N GLY A 92 14.14 4.42 -3.96
CA GLY A 92 14.23 4.11 -2.54
C GLY A 92 12.87 3.97 -1.87
N VAL A 93 12.90 3.79 -0.55
CA VAL A 93 11.75 3.75 0.36
C VAL A 93 11.90 4.86 1.37
N LYS A 94 10.91 5.75 1.47
CA LYS A 94 10.95 6.93 2.36
C LYS A 94 10.81 6.55 3.83
N ALA A 95 10.00 5.55 4.12
CA ALA A 95 9.77 5.09 5.49
C ALA A 95 9.53 3.57 5.54
N VAL A 96 10.14 2.93 6.52
CA VAL A 96 9.84 1.55 6.90
C VAL A 96 9.37 1.55 8.34
N SER A 97 8.21 0.94 8.61
CA SER A 97 7.63 0.96 9.96
C SER A 97 6.88 -0.32 10.33
N GLY A 98 6.32 -0.33 11.54
CA GLY A 98 5.64 -1.47 12.14
C GLY A 98 6.55 -2.29 13.03
N VAL A 99 6.01 -3.33 13.63
CA VAL A 99 6.73 -4.19 14.59
C VAL A 99 7.98 -4.82 13.96
N ARG A 100 7.91 -5.14 12.66
CA ARG A 100 9.01 -5.76 11.88
C ARG A 100 9.77 -4.77 11.02
N ALA A 101 9.79 -3.49 11.40
CA ALA A 101 10.46 -2.44 10.65
C ALA A 101 11.92 -2.75 10.33
N TRP A 102 12.68 -3.24 11.33
CA TRP A 102 14.10 -3.53 11.15
C TRP A 102 14.36 -4.75 10.28
N ASP A 103 13.52 -5.79 10.36
CA ASP A 103 13.61 -6.95 9.45
C ASP A 103 13.35 -6.55 8.01
N MET A 104 12.35 -5.69 7.80
CA MET A 104 12.03 -5.18 6.48
C MET A 104 13.13 -4.27 5.93
N ALA A 105 13.69 -3.40 6.75
CA ALA A 105 14.83 -2.55 6.35
C ALA A 105 16.04 -3.40 5.97
N LEU A 106 16.36 -4.42 6.75
CA LEU A 106 17.44 -5.38 6.43
C LEU A 106 17.17 -6.09 5.10
N ARG A 107 15.92 -6.52 4.86
CA ARG A 107 15.53 -7.16 3.60
C ARG A 107 15.74 -6.22 2.39
N LEU A 108 15.38 -4.95 2.53
CA LEU A 108 15.58 -3.94 1.48
C LEU A 108 17.08 -3.69 1.21
N GLU A 109 17.89 -3.66 2.26
CA GLU A 109 19.35 -3.49 2.13
C GLU A 109 19.97 -4.62 1.31
N TYR A 110 19.52 -5.87 1.47
CA TYR A 110 19.99 -7.00 0.65
C TYR A 110 19.69 -6.78 -0.84
N ASP A 111 18.59 -6.14 -1.18
CA ASP A 111 18.27 -5.77 -2.56
C ASP A 111 18.87 -4.41 -2.95
N GLN A 112 19.71 -3.80 -2.12
CA GLN A 112 20.33 -2.49 -2.36
C GLN A 112 19.29 -1.37 -2.59
N VAL A 113 18.18 -1.42 -1.89
CA VAL A 113 17.14 -0.39 -1.90
C VAL A 113 17.41 0.61 -0.79
N PRO A 114 17.64 1.89 -1.10
CA PRO A 114 17.84 2.93 -0.09
C PRO A 114 16.60 3.10 0.80
N VAL A 115 16.80 3.23 2.11
CA VAL A 115 15.74 3.51 3.09
C VAL A 115 16.09 4.79 3.82
N GLU A 116 15.17 5.78 3.82
CA GLU A 116 15.44 7.08 4.45
C GLU A 116 15.16 7.07 5.96
N SER A 117 14.12 6.35 6.40
CA SER A 117 13.78 6.28 7.82
C SER A 117 13.26 4.90 8.23
N VAL A 118 13.60 4.48 9.44
CA VAL A 118 13.12 3.23 10.05
C VAL A 118 12.66 3.52 11.47
N SER A 119 11.43 3.17 11.80
CA SER A 119 10.87 3.33 13.14
C SER A 119 9.82 2.26 13.43
N THR A 120 9.76 1.77 14.65
CA THR A 120 8.69 0.87 15.09
C THR A 120 7.42 1.61 15.51
N ASP A 121 7.47 2.93 15.68
CA ASP A 121 6.29 3.76 15.91
C ASP A 121 5.57 4.02 14.57
N LEU A 122 4.55 3.22 14.34
CA LEU A 122 3.81 3.26 13.08
C LEU A 122 2.98 4.54 12.94
N GLU A 123 2.38 5.02 14.04
CA GLU A 123 1.53 6.22 13.99
C GLU A 123 2.36 7.47 13.65
N GLU A 124 3.46 7.67 14.36
CA GLU A 124 4.38 8.78 14.09
C GLU A 124 4.95 8.69 12.67
N SER A 125 5.37 7.49 12.24
CA SER A 125 5.93 7.28 10.90
C SER A 125 4.94 7.60 9.79
N VAL A 126 3.68 7.19 9.93
CA VAL A 126 2.61 7.49 8.96
C VAL A 126 2.38 9.00 8.86
N VAL A 127 2.23 9.68 10.01
CA VAL A 127 2.01 11.13 10.04
C VAL A 127 3.16 11.88 9.39
N ASN A 128 4.39 11.53 9.72
CA ASN A 128 5.58 12.15 9.13
C ASN A 128 5.67 11.90 7.62
N PHE A 129 5.41 10.66 7.19
CA PHE A 129 5.47 10.27 5.79
C PHE A 129 4.44 11.00 4.93
N VAL A 130 3.17 11.09 5.37
CA VAL A 130 2.13 11.73 4.56
C VAL A 130 2.24 13.25 4.52
N ASN A 131 2.84 13.86 5.54
CA ASN A 131 3.09 15.31 5.58
C ASN A 131 4.37 15.72 4.84
N ALA A 132 5.28 14.79 4.55
CA ALA A 132 6.43 15.06 3.71
C ALA A 132 6.01 15.16 2.23
N ASN A 133 6.71 15.98 1.44
CA ASN A 133 6.49 16.12 -0.01
C ASN A 133 5.00 16.30 -0.39
N SER A 134 4.37 17.35 0.15
CA SER A 134 2.96 17.66 -0.11
C SER A 134 2.65 17.71 -1.61
N GLY A 135 1.53 17.12 -2.02
CA GLY A 135 1.10 17.01 -3.42
C GLY A 135 1.67 15.80 -4.16
N THR A 136 2.68 15.11 -3.60
CA THR A 136 3.21 13.87 -4.19
C THR A 136 2.31 12.70 -3.83
N PRO A 137 1.91 11.85 -4.80
CA PRO A 137 1.22 10.60 -4.52
C PRO A 137 2.04 9.70 -3.58
N LYS A 138 1.35 8.92 -2.76
CA LYS A 138 1.99 8.08 -1.76
C LYS A 138 1.43 6.66 -1.79
N HIS A 139 2.32 5.68 -1.79
CA HIS A 139 1.99 4.27 -1.69
C HIS A 139 2.45 3.72 -0.33
N ILE A 140 1.53 3.12 0.42
CA ILE A 140 1.83 2.45 1.69
C ILE A 140 1.53 0.97 1.54
N TYR A 141 2.56 0.16 1.38
CA TYR A 141 2.45 -1.30 1.40
C TYR A 141 2.41 -1.77 2.85
N CYS A 142 1.36 -2.45 3.24
CA CYS A 142 1.18 -2.83 4.64
C CYS A 142 0.57 -4.23 4.81
N THR A 143 0.98 -4.93 5.88
CA THR A 143 0.27 -6.11 6.37
C THR A 143 -1.07 -5.71 6.99
N TYR A 144 -1.95 -6.67 7.27
CA TYR A 144 -3.33 -6.38 7.66
C TYR A 144 -3.44 -5.51 8.92
N THR A 145 -2.75 -5.87 10.00
CA THR A 145 -2.84 -5.09 11.25
C THR A 145 -2.09 -3.75 11.14
N ALA A 146 -1.02 -3.69 10.35
CA ALA A 146 -0.36 -2.43 10.03
C ALA A 146 -1.29 -1.51 9.23
N MET A 147 -2.06 -2.05 8.27
CA MET A 147 -3.06 -1.30 7.51
C MET A 147 -4.15 -0.72 8.42
N LEU A 148 -4.68 -1.51 9.37
CA LEU A 148 -5.69 -1.01 10.31
C LEU A 148 -5.14 0.14 11.16
N LYS A 149 -3.92 0.02 11.68
CA LYS A 149 -3.25 1.08 12.46
C LYS A 149 -2.94 2.31 11.60
N THR A 150 -2.49 2.11 10.36
CA THR A 150 -2.27 3.20 9.39
C THR A 150 -3.56 3.97 9.11
N ARG A 151 -4.67 3.26 8.84
CA ARG A 151 -5.97 3.93 8.66
C ARG A 151 -6.42 4.71 9.89
N ALA A 152 -6.24 4.13 11.08
CA ALA A 152 -6.56 4.82 12.33
C ALA A 152 -5.72 6.09 12.54
N ALA A 153 -4.44 6.07 12.14
CA ALA A 153 -3.59 7.26 12.16
C ALA A 153 -4.05 8.31 11.13
N LEU A 154 -4.36 7.89 9.90
CA LEU A 154 -4.86 8.78 8.85
C LEU A 154 -6.22 9.40 9.20
N ALA A 155 -7.12 8.65 9.84
CA ALA A 155 -8.43 9.16 10.27
C ALA A 155 -8.37 10.29 11.31
N LYS A 156 -7.22 10.51 11.95
CA LYS A 156 -6.99 11.64 12.85
C LYS A 156 -6.67 12.94 12.12
N ILE A 157 -6.22 12.85 10.86
CA ILE A 157 -5.70 13.99 10.08
C ILE A 157 -6.38 14.19 8.73
N ALA A 158 -7.21 13.24 8.31
CA ALA A 158 -7.93 13.27 7.04
C ALA A 158 -9.34 12.67 7.19
N ASP A 159 -10.22 12.96 6.24
CA ASP A 159 -11.54 12.35 6.17
C ASP A 159 -11.42 10.95 5.53
N VAL A 160 -11.46 9.94 6.37
CA VAL A 160 -11.36 8.53 5.96
C VAL A 160 -12.74 7.91 6.00
N ALA A 161 -13.21 7.38 4.86
CA ALA A 161 -14.51 6.72 4.76
C ALA A 161 -14.64 5.60 5.82
N ASP A 162 -15.82 5.50 6.46
CA ASP A 162 -16.09 4.44 7.43
C ASP A 162 -16.05 3.07 6.73
N ALA A 163 -15.15 2.23 7.15
CA ALA A 163 -14.88 0.94 6.51
C ALA A 163 -15.96 -0.11 6.72
N GLY A 164 -16.97 0.16 7.54
CA GLY A 164 -18.05 -0.81 7.84
C GLY A 164 -17.56 -2.09 8.51
N VAL A 165 -16.34 -2.13 9.04
CA VAL A 165 -15.82 -3.29 9.76
C VAL A 165 -16.39 -3.26 11.17
N GLY A 166 -17.42 -4.04 11.35
CA GLY A 166 -18.22 -4.38 12.50
C GLY A 166 -17.94 -3.68 13.84
N LYS A 167 -19.00 -3.09 14.34
CA LYS A 167 -19.16 -2.89 15.78
C LYS A 167 -19.37 -4.23 16.47
#